data_235eb5f86d07de5396478555dbcf070a
#
_entry.id   235eb5f86d07de5396478555dbcf070a
#
_cell.length_a   1.000
_cell.length_b   1.000
_cell.length_c   1.000
_cell.angle_alpha   90.00
_cell.angle_beta   90.00
_cell.angle_gamma   90.00
#
_symmetry.space_group_name_H-M   'P 1'
#
loop_
_entity.id
_entity.type
_entity.pdbx_description
1 polymer ?
#
loop_
_entity_poly.entity_id
_entity_poly.type
_entity_poly.pdbx_seq_one_letter_code
_entity_poly.pdbx_strand_id
1 'polypeptide(L)'
;MISFESMDVCYGPVVALRGATLALEDGVVGLLGPNGSGKSTLLKTLLGLLQPAKGTGQVLGVPLGSPESARLRMRIGYMPEYDALIEDASAYEQVAFWGELSGLSPEQARDRAHEVLYFVGLDEARYRAVSGYSTGMRQRVKLAQALVHSPELVFLDEPTNGLDPFGRKRMLDLVLKVRAELGTSVIMATHLLEDVERCADQLVILDKGEIKASGRMDALRRMLARRFELRFLDPLSEAQEGALSELGEVLEARNGLYDVELKEADPVRPFAWARAAGAVLVQLTPRHDRLDEVLIRALHGPAARATQGN
;
A
#
# COMPACT_ATOMS: atom_id res chain seq x y z
N MET A 1 -8.71 12.69 4.62
CA MET A 1 -7.69 12.32 5.64
C MET A 1 -6.35 13.03 5.44
N ILE A 2 -5.61 12.82 4.36
CA ILE A 2 -4.32 13.46 4.04
C ILE A 2 -4.41 14.12 2.68
N SER A 3 -3.86 15.33 2.54
CA SER A 3 -3.66 15.98 1.24
C SER A 3 -2.39 16.82 1.24
N PHE A 4 -1.69 16.85 0.11
CA PHE A 4 -0.57 17.74 -0.13
C PHE A 4 -0.40 18.03 -1.62
N GLU A 5 0.15 19.21 -1.93
CA GLU A 5 0.35 19.71 -3.28
C GLU A 5 1.78 20.19 -3.50
N SER A 6 2.39 19.73 -4.60
CA SER A 6 3.72 20.13 -5.07
C SER A 6 4.79 20.08 -3.98
N MET A 7 4.76 19.04 -3.14
CA MET A 7 5.62 18.93 -1.95
C MET A 7 7.01 18.43 -2.32
N ASP A 8 8.03 19.22 -1.98
CA ASP A 8 9.43 18.82 -2.00
C ASP A 8 9.95 18.60 -0.58
N VAL A 9 10.66 17.48 -0.36
CA VAL A 9 11.34 17.20 0.92
C VAL A 9 12.81 16.91 0.66
N CYS A 10 13.68 17.58 1.40
CA CYS A 10 15.12 17.51 1.21
C CYS A 10 15.87 17.06 2.47
N TYR A 11 16.95 16.30 2.29
CA TYR A 11 17.99 16.05 3.28
C TYR A 11 19.27 16.78 2.82
N GLY A 12 19.49 17.99 3.33
CA GLY A 12 20.55 18.84 2.82
C GLY A 12 20.42 19.07 1.32
N PRO A 13 21.41 18.70 0.49
CA PRO A 13 21.36 18.88 -0.97
C PRO A 13 20.52 17.83 -1.70
N VAL A 14 20.12 16.74 -1.01
CA VAL A 14 19.42 15.62 -1.63
C VAL A 14 17.91 15.83 -1.57
N VAL A 15 17.26 15.89 -2.73
CA VAL A 15 15.80 15.93 -2.85
C VAL A 15 15.28 14.50 -2.73
N ALA A 16 14.65 14.20 -1.59
CA ALA A 16 14.12 12.87 -1.28
C ALA A 16 12.67 12.68 -1.74
N LEU A 17 11.88 13.76 -1.80
CA LEU A 17 10.57 13.80 -2.46
C LEU A 17 10.53 15.01 -3.35
N ARG A 18 9.97 14.88 -4.57
CA ARG A 18 9.93 15.92 -5.58
C ARG A 18 8.52 16.12 -6.11
N GLY A 19 7.99 17.33 -5.96
CA GLY A 19 6.71 17.74 -6.55
C GLY A 19 5.55 16.83 -6.19
N ALA A 20 5.62 16.14 -5.04
CA ALA A 20 4.63 15.16 -4.66
C ALA A 20 3.27 15.82 -4.44
N THR A 21 2.24 15.30 -5.11
CA THR A 21 0.84 15.73 -4.95
C THR A 21 -0.03 14.51 -4.72
N LEU A 22 -0.83 14.52 -3.66
CA LEU A 22 -1.63 13.38 -3.25
C LEU A 22 -2.82 13.82 -2.40
N ALA A 23 -3.94 13.11 -2.57
CA ALA A 23 -5.09 13.18 -1.68
C ALA A 23 -5.50 11.75 -1.31
N LEU A 24 -5.61 11.47 -0.01
CA LEU A 24 -5.99 10.16 0.54
C LEU A 24 -7.23 10.30 1.41
N GLU A 25 -8.14 9.39 1.19
CA GLU A 25 -9.35 9.22 2.01
C GLU A 25 -9.08 8.28 3.20
N ASP A 26 -10.05 8.16 4.10
CA ASP A 26 -10.00 7.20 5.21
C ASP A 26 -10.04 5.78 4.66
N GLY A 27 -9.33 4.86 5.33
CA GLY A 27 -9.24 3.47 4.94
C GLY A 27 -7.84 2.90 5.14
N VAL A 28 -7.55 1.79 4.47
CA VAL A 28 -6.22 1.20 4.40
C VAL A 28 -5.55 1.64 3.11
N VAL A 29 -4.43 2.34 3.21
CA VAL A 29 -3.62 2.82 2.09
C VAL A 29 -2.33 2.04 2.02
N GLY A 30 -2.05 1.40 0.89
CA GLY A 30 -0.76 0.81 0.57
C GLY A 30 0.17 1.82 -0.08
N LEU A 31 1.28 2.16 0.58
CA LEU A 31 2.37 2.95 0.02
C LEU A 31 3.45 2.01 -0.52
N LEU A 32 3.42 1.76 -1.82
CA LEU A 32 4.27 0.78 -2.48
C LEU A 32 5.46 1.44 -3.18
N GLY A 33 6.63 0.82 -3.08
CA GLY A 33 7.82 1.25 -3.81
C GLY A 33 9.08 0.52 -3.37
N PRO A 34 10.12 0.49 -4.20
CA PRO A 34 11.39 -0.14 -3.85
C PRO A 34 12.07 0.56 -2.67
N ASN A 35 13.08 -0.09 -2.11
CA ASN A 35 13.90 0.54 -1.08
C ASN A 35 14.58 1.80 -1.64
N GLY A 36 14.59 2.88 -0.86
CA GLY A 36 15.10 4.17 -1.30
C GLY A 36 14.15 4.99 -2.18
N SER A 37 12.91 4.54 -2.43
CA SER A 37 11.93 5.29 -3.21
C SER A 37 11.40 6.56 -2.55
N GLY A 38 11.62 6.73 -1.22
CA GLY A 38 11.16 7.87 -0.44
C GLY A 38 9.99 7.57 0.52
N LYS A 39 9.55 6.29 0.67
CA LYS A 39 8.44 5.89 1.56
C LYS A 39 8.61 6.42 2.98
N SER A 40 9.70 6.05 3.64
CA SER A 40 9.97 6.48 5.02
C SER A 40 10.17 8.00 5.15
N THR A 41 10.63 8.67 4.07
CA THR A 41 10.70 10.14 4.01
C THR A 41 9.29 10.73 4.01
N LEU A 42 8.40 10.19 3.18
CA LEU A 42 7.00 10.60 3.16
C LEU A 42 6.35 10.39 4.53
N LEU A 43 6.49 9.20 5.12
CA LEU A 43 5.94 8.92 6.45
C LEU A 43 6.46 9.90 7.51
N LYS A 44 7.77 10.16 7.56
CA LYS A 44 8.37 11.13 8.50
C LYS A 44 7.86 12.55 8.29
N THR A 45 7.60 12.94 7.05
CA THR A 45 7.02 14.26 6.73
C THR A 45 5.58 14.35 7.22
N LEU A 46 4.77 13.32 6.97
CA LEU A 46 3.39 13.25 7.43
C LEU A 46 3.27 13.18 8.97
N LEU A 47 4.27 12.60 9.64
CA LEU A 47 4.42 12.62 11.10
C LEU A 47 4.87 13.98 11.66
N GLY A 48 5.20 14.94 10.78
CA GLY A 48 5.74 16.24 11.18
C GLY A 48 7.18 16.18 11.75
N LEU A 49 7.91 15.09 11.46
CA LEU A 49 9.32 14.92 11.83
C LEU A 49 10.28 15.57 10.82
N LEU A 50 9.81 15.75 9.59
CA LEU A 50 10.52 16.47 8.52
C LEU A 50 9.63 17.59 8.00
N GLN A 51 10.27 18.73 7.73
CA GLN A 51 9.56 19.88 7.15
C GLN A 51 9.66 19.83 5.63
N PRO A 52 8.56 20.05 4.89
CA PRO A 52 8.64 20.25 3.46
C PRO A 52 9.48 21.50 3.12
N ALA A 53 10.34 21.38 2.11
CA ALA A 53 11.10 22.51 1.58
C ALA A 53 10.24 23.40 0.66
N LYS A 54 9.23 22.78 0.00
CA LYS A 54 8.22 23.45 -0.84
C LYS A 54 6.90 22.71 -0.74
N GLY A 55 5.85 23.40 -1.23
CA GLY A 55 4.50 22.86 -1.27
C GLY A 55 3.76 23.03 0.07
N THR A 56 2.52 22.59 0.08
CA THR A 56 1.62 22.65 1.24
C THR A 56 0.96 21.30 1.43
N GLY A 57 0.50 21.03 2.65
CA GLY A 57 -0.21 19.81 2.94
C GLY A 57 -0.80 19.79 4.33
N GLN A 58 -1.67 18.82 4.56
CA GLN A 58 -2.30 18.62 5.85
C GLN A 58 -2.52 17.13 6.14
N VAL A 59 -2.54 16.80 7.41
CA VAL A 59 -2.87 15.46 7.93
C VAL A 59 -3.94 15.62 9.00
N LEU A 60 -5.05 14.91 8.89
CA LEU A 60 -6.22 15.02 9.80
C LEU A 60 -6.68 16.48 10.02
N GLY A 61 -6.59 17.30 8.97
CA GLY A 61 -6.95 18.72 9.00
C GLY A 61 -5.88 19.65 9.60
N VAL A 62 -4.74 19.12 10.05
CA VAL A 62 -3.64 19.89 10.62
C VAL A 62 -2.60 20.18 9.54
N PRO A 63 -2.27 21.45 9.24
CA PRO A 63 -1.26 21.81 8.25
C PRO A 63 0.12 21.28 8.63
N LEU A 64 0.85 20.75 7.66
CA LEU A 64 2.24 20.30 7.84
C LEU A 64 3.12 21.51 8.17
N GLY A 65 4.01 21.32 9.14
CA GLY A 65 4.92 22.39 9.57
C GLY A 65 4.30 23.43 10.50
N SER A 66 3.02 23.31 10.85
CA SER A 66 2.37 24.20 11.80
C SER A 66 2.83 23.90 13.24
N PRO A 67 2.72 24.85 14.19
CA PRO A 67 2.95 24.60 15.61
C PRO A 67 2.05 23.51 16.20
N GLU A 68 0.91 23.24 15.56
CA GLU A 68 -0.07 22.23 15.97
C GLU A 68 0.37 20.80 15.63
N SER A 69 1.44 20.63 14.87
CA SER A 69 1.99 19.29 14.51
C SER A 69 2.34 18.44 15.74
N ALA A 70 2.65 19.07 16.87
CA ALA A 70 2.88 18.35 18.14
C ALA A 70 1.60 17.65 18.63
N ARG A 71 0.45 18.33 18.53
CA ARG A 71 -0.87 17.76 18.88
C ARG A 71 -1.32 16.70 17.89
N LEU A 72 -0.95 16.86 16.63
CA LEU A 72 -1.24 15.86 15.60
C LEU A 72 -0.63 14.49 15.95
N ARG A 73 0.61 14.47 16.51
CA ARG A 73 1.26 13.22 16.91
C ARG A 73 0.52 12.43 17.99
N MET A 74 -0.30 13.09 18.81
CA MET A 74 -1.17 12.40 19.79
C MET A 74 -2.37 11.70 19.13
N ARG A 75 -2.67 12.01 17.87
CA ARG A 75 -3.75 11.41 17.08
C ARG A 75 -3.23 10.38 16.09
N ILE A 76 -1.90 10.21 16.01
CA ILE A 76 -1.24 9.33 15.04
C ILE A 76 -0.42 8.27 15.77
N GLY A 77 -0.57 7.02 15.36
CA GLY A 77 0.35 5.94 15.74
C GLY A 77 1.45 5.75 14.71
N TYR A 78 2.61 5.27 15.13
CA TYR A 78 3.70 4.93 14.22
C TYR A 78 4.38 3.63 14.64
N MET A 79 4.44 2.70 13.72
CA MET A 79 5.18 1.45 13.82
C MET A 79 6.41 1.53 12.91
N PRO A 80 7.62 1.70 13.44
CA PRO A 80 8.85 1.80 12.65
C PRO A 80 9.27 0.44 12.07
N GLU A 81 10.05 0.45 10.98
CA GLU A 81 10.65 -0.75 10.40
C GLU A 81 11.57 -1.44 11.40
N TYR A 82 12.49 -0.67 12.01
CA TYR A 82 13.47 -1.22 12.95
C TYR A 82 12.90 -1.40 14.35
N ASP A 83 13.43 -2.39 15.05
CA ASP A 83 13.04 -2.64 16.43
C ASP A 83 13.56 -1.54 17.36
N ALA A 84 12.62 -0.96 18.13
CA ALA A 84 12.91 -0.03 19.20
C ALA A 84 12.40 -0.60 20.55
N LEU A 85 12.46 -1.94 20.69
CA LEU A 85 11.97 -2.65 21.86
C LEU A 85 13.06 -2.76 22.92
N ILE A 86 12.68 -2.64 24.20
CA ILE A 86 13.56 -2.81 25.36
C ILE A 86 13.60 -4.32 25.67
N GLU A 87 14.75 -4.96 25.43
CA GLU A 87 14.90 -6.40 25.47
C GLU A 87 14.52 -7.05 26.80
N ASP A 88 14.90 -6.42 27.92
CA ASP A 88 14.71 -6.97 29.27
C ASP A 88 13.33 -6.64 29.87
N ALA A 89 12.54 -5.78 29.22
CA ALA A 89 11.20 -5.45 29.67
C ALA A 89 10.16 -6.35 28.99
N SER A 90 9.04 -6.57 29.68
CA SER A 90 7.89 -7.28 29.10
C SER A 90 7.17 -6.41 28.05
N ALA A 91 6.43 -7.05 27.15
CA ALA A 91 5.59 -6.31 26.20
C ALA A 91 4.58 -5.41 26.93
N TYR A 92 4.02 -5.90 28.05
CA TYR A 92 3.06 -5.14 28.86
C TYR A 92 3.68 -3.84 29.41
N GLU A 93 4.86 -3.93 30.06
CA GLU A 93 5.54 -2.77 30.62
C GLU A 93 5.87 -1.74 29.54
N GLN A 94 6.36 -2.20 28.40
CA GLN A 94 6.71 -1.31 27.30
C GLN A 94 5.48 -0.61 26.71
N VAL A 95 4.39 -1.34 26.46
CA VAL A 95 3.18 -0.76 25.87
C VAL A 95 2.51 0.20 26.84
N ALA A 96 2.48 -0.09 28.14
CA ALA A 96 2.00 0.83 29.15
C ALA A 96 2.85 2.11 29.20
N PHE A 97 4.18 1.97 29.20
CA PHE A 97 5.10 3.11 29.16
C PHE A 97 4.88 4.00 27.94
N TRP A 98 4.69 3.42 26.74
CA TRP A 98 4.36 4.19 25.55
C TRP A 98 2.99 4.87 25.63
N GLY A 99 2.03 4.26 26.31
CA GLY A 99 0.73 4.87 26.60
C GLY A 99 0.90 6.14 27.45
N GLU A 100 1.70 6.08 28.51
CA GLU A 100 2.01 7.25 29.36
C GLU A 100 2.73 8.36 28.58
N LEU A 101 3.73 8.01 27.76
CA LEU A 101 4.42 8.96 26.89
C LEU A 101 3.48 9.62 25.87
N SER A 102 2.41 8.93 25.49
CA SER A 102 1.38 9.45 24.60
C SER A 102 0.29 10.25 25.32
N GLY A 103 0.45 10.51 26.64
CA GLY A 103 -0.41 11.39 27.42
C GLY A 103 -1.54 10.69 28.18
N LEU A 104 -1.58 9.36 28.21
CA LEU A 104 -2.51 8.62 29.07
C LEU A 104 -2.08 8.69 30.55
N SER A 105 -3.03 8.67 31.46
CA SER A 105 -2.69 8.48 32.88
C SER A 105 -2.11 7.06 33.10
N PRO A 106 -1.31 6.83 34.18
CA PRO A 106 -0.73 5.53 34.43
C PRO A 106 -1.76 4.39 34.54
N GLU A 107 -2.95 4.68 35.03
CA GLU A 107 -4.07 3.71 35.10
C GLU A 107 -4.62 3.42 33.70
N GLN A 108 -4.95 4.45 32.95
CA GLN A 108 -5.41 4.31 31.56
C GLN A 108 -4.39 3.58 30.67
N ALA A 109 -3.10 3.91 30.80
CA ALA A 109 -2.02 3.29 30.04
C ALA A 109 -1.93 1.78 30.31
N ARG A 110 -2.07 1.37 31.59
CA ARG A 110 -2.10 -0.04 31.99
C ARG A 110 -3.29 -0.80 31.40
N ASP A 111 -4.49 -0.24 31.51
CA ASP A 111 -5.69 -0.85 30.97
C ASP A 111 -5.62 -0.98 29.45
N ARG A 112 -5.21 0.10 28.78
CA ARG A 112 -5.02 0.09 27.32
C ARG A 112 -3.93 -0.87 26.87
N ALA A 113 -2.85 -1.04 27.64
CA ALA A 113 -1.82 -2.02 27.33
C ALA A 113 -2.38 -3.44 27.34
N HIS A 114 -3.22 -3.79 28.32
CA HIS A 114 -3.90 -5.09 28.34
C HIS A 114 -4.78 -5.28 27.11
N GLU A 115 -5.62 -4.30 26.79
CA GLU A 115 -6.55 -4.37 25.65
C GLU A 115 -5.83 -4.54 24.32
N VAL A 116 -4.84 -3.68 24.03
CA VAL A 116 -4.16 -3.71 22.72
C VAL A 116 -3.25 -4.94 22.58
N LEU A 117 -2.65 -5.43 23.66
CA LEU A 117 -1.84 -6.66 23.63
C LEU A 117 -2.71 -7.91 23.44
N TYR A 118 -3.90 -7.93 24.01
CA TYR A 118 -4.90 -8.95 23.71
C TYR A 118 -5.38 -8.86 22.27
N PHE A 119 -5.68 -7.65 21.78
CA PHE A 119 -6.10 -7.39 20.40
C PHE A 119 -5.10 -7.93 19.37
N VAL A 120 -3.79 -7.75 19.61
CA VAL A 120 -2.74 -8.27 18.71
C VAL A 120 -2.40 -9.74 18.97
N GLY A 121 -3.07 -10.42 19.90
CA GLY A 121 -2.94 -11.85 20.18
C GLY A 121 -1.62 -12.23 20.89
N LEU A 122 -1.21 -11.43 21.87
CA LEU A 122 -0.04 -11.75 22.71
C LEU A 122 -0.42 -12.35 24.06
N ASP A 123 -1.71 -12.46 24.37
CA ASP A 123 -2.27 -13.15 25.53
C ASP A 123 -1.33 -13.18 26.76
N GLU A 124 -1.07 -14.34 27.34
CA GLU A 124 -0.17 -14.53 28.48
C GLU A 124 1.32 -14.24 28.15
N ALA A 125 1.69 -14.28 26.88
CA ALA A 125 3.06 -13.97 26.48
C ALA A 125 3.45 -12.52 26.82
N ARG A 126 2.48 -11.58 26.90
CA ARG A 126 2.71 -10.16 27.20
C ARG A 126 3.48 -9.88 28.48
N TYR A 127 3.52 -10.79 29.42
CA TYR A 127 4.23 -10.64 30.70
C TYR A 127 5.68 -11.13 30.67
N ARG A 128 6.11 -11.75 29.57
CA ARG A 128 7.49 -12.22 29.42
C ARG A 128 8.37 -11.16 28.78
N ALA A 129 9.66 -11.18 29.07
CA ALA A 129 10.65 -10.31 28.45
C ALA A 129 10.67 -10.49 26.92
N VAL A 130 10.78 -9.37 26.20
CA VAL A 130 10.71 -9.33 24.73
C VAL A 130 11.94 -9.99 24.10
N SER A 131 13.06 -10.13 24.81
CA SER A 131 14.25 -10.87 24.36
C SER A 131 13.95 -12.30 23.93
N GLY A 132 12.92 -12.95 24.53
CA GLY A 132 12.47 -14.30 24.17
C GLY A 132 11.42 -14.36 23.06
N TYR A 133 11.13 -13.25 22.35
CA TYR A 133 10.08 -13.20 21.35
C TYR A 133 10.57 -13.57 19.95
N SER A 134 9.71 -14.24 19.19
CA SER A 134 9.89 -14.37 17.74
C SER A 134 9.71 -13.02 17.02
N THR A 135 10.22 -12.91 15.78
CA THR A 135 10.05 -11.71 14.96
C THR A 135 8.57 -11.31 14.86
N GLY A 136 7.68 -12.28 14.65
CA GLY A 136 6.24 -12.01 14.57
C GLY A 136 5.62 -11.53 15.89
N MET A 137 6.14 -11.95 17.03
CA MET A 137 5.72 -11.41 18.34
C MET A 137 6.22 -9.98 18.52
N ARG A 138 7.47 -9.69 18.14
CA ARG A 138 8.05 -8.33 18.19
C ARG A 138 7.26 -7.36 17.32
N GLN A 139 6.93 -7.73 16.09
CA GLN A 139 6.10 -6.91 15.20
C GLN A 139 4.72 -6.62 15.81
N ARG A 140 4.11 -7.60 16.50
CA ARG A 140 2.83 -7.39 17.20
C ARG A 140 2.95 -6.45 18.41
N VAL A 141 4.05 -6.48 19.14
CA VAL A 141 4.31 -5.49 20.21
C VAL A 141 4.43 -4.08 19.62
N LYS A 142 5.18 -3.91 18.52
CA LYS A 142 5.32 -2.60 17.84
C LYS A 142 3.96 -2.07 17.36
N LEU A 143 3.11 -2.95 16.82
CA LEU A 143 1.75 -2.56 16.44
C LEU A 143 0.93 -2.16 17.67
N ALA A 144 1.02 -2.90 18.78
CA ALA A 144 0.34 -2.55 20.02
C ALA A 144 0.80 -1.18 20.58
N GLN A 145 2.11 -0.90 20.54
CA GLN A 145 2.65 0.42 20.90
C GLN A 145 2.08 1.55 20.05
N ALA A 146 1.95 1.31 18.74
CA ALA A 146 1.38 2.30 17.82
C ALA A 146 -0.13 2.55 18.07
N LEU A 147 -0.85 1.61 18.70
CA LEU A 147 -2.30 1.65 18.90
C LEU A 147 -2.73 2.02 20.33
N VAL A 148 -1.81 2.02 21.31
CA VAL A 148 -2.15 2.12 22.75
C VAL A 148 -2.94 3.37 23.10
N HIS A 149 -2.67 4.50 22.46
CA HIS A 149 -3.33 5.78 22.68
C HIS A 149 -4.56 6.04 21.80
N SER A 150 -5.10 4.98 21.16
CA SER A 150 -6.30 5.03 20.30
C SER A 150 -6.20 6.05 19.16
N PRO A 151 -5.20 5.96 18.28
CA PRO A 151 -4.99 6.92 17.21
C PRO A 151 -6.10 6.86 16.16
N GLU A 152 -6.35 8.00 15.48
CA GLU A 152 -7.24 8.09 14.32
C GLU A 152 -6.58 7.55 13.04
N LEU A 153 -5.24 7.63 12.98
CA LEU A 153 -4.41 7.21 11.87
C LEU A 153 -3.17 6.48 12.38
N VAL A 154 -2.81 5.36 11.77
CA VAL A 154 -1.56 4.66 12.07
C VAL A 154 -0.72 4.49 10.82
N PHE A 155 0.58 4.79 10.96
CA PHE A 155 1.59 4.52 9.94
C PHE A 155 2.34 3.25 10.31
N LEU A 156 2.44 2.32 9.37
CA LEU A 156 3.16 1.05 9.50
C LEU A 156 4.28 1.03 8.46
N ASP A 157 5.52 1.05 8.92
CA ASP A 157 6.69 0.99 8.03
C ASP A 157 7.21 -0.45 7.97
N GLU A 158 7.03 -1.12 6.82
CA GLU A 158 7.39 -2.51 6.53
C GLU A 158 6.90 -3.51 7.63
N PRO A 159 5.59 -3.55 7.97
CA PRO A 159 5.09 -4.32 9.12
C PRO A 159 5.25 -5.84 8.98
N THR A 160 5.43 -6.33 7.75
CA THR A 160 5.58 -7.76 7.43
C THR A 160 7.02 -8.17 7.21
N ASN A 161 7.98 -7.23 7.32
CA ASN A 161 9.40 -7.52 7.10
C ASN A 161 9.93 -8.57 8.10
N GLY A 162 10.67 -9.56 7.58
CA GLY A 162 11.25 -10.63 8.38
C GLY A 162 10.26 -11.69 8.89
N LEU A 163 9.00 -11.65 8.46
CA LEU A 163 7.99 -12.65 8.83
C LEU A 163 7.97 -13.82 7.83
N ASP A 164 7.72 -15.01 8.36
CA ASP A 164 7.37 -16.17 7.55
C ASP A 164 5.97 -15.98 6.91
N PRO A 165 5.57 -16.80 5.93
CA PRO A 165 4.28 -16.62 5.22
C PRO A 165 3.07 -16.64 6.17
N PHE A 166 3.11 -17.42 7.25
CA PHE A 166 2.02 -17.49 8.21
C PHE A 166 1.98 -16.24 9.11
N GLY A 167 3.12 -15.80 9.62
CA GLY A 167 3.25 -14.55 10.37
C GLY A 167 2.84 -13.33 9.55
N ARG A 168 3.24 -13.29 8.26
CA ARG A 168 2.84 -12.25 7.32
C ARG A 168 1.31 -12.19 7.18
N LYS A 169 0.68 -13.34 6.90
CA LYS A 169 -0.79 -13.41 6.83
C LYS A 169 -1.45 -12.88 8.09
N ARG A 170 -0.99 -13.32 9.27
CA ARG A 170 -1.53 -12.85 10.56
C ARG A 170 -1.36 -11.36 10.78
N MET A 171 -0.24 -10.77 10.36
CA MET A 171 -0.02 -9.33 10.46
C MET A 171 -0.98 -8.55 9.56
N LEU A 172 -1.19 -8.99 8.33
CA LEU A 172 -2.14 -8.37 7.41
C LEU A 172 -3.60 -8.50 7.90
N ASP A 173 -3.95 -9.64 8.51
CA ASP A 173 -5.25 -9.82 9.15
C ASP A 173 -5.44 -8.84 10.33
N LEU A 174 -4.36 -8.55 11.10
CA LEU A 174 -4.38 -7.50 12.13
C LEU A 174 -4.56 -6.10 11.54
N VAL A 175 -3.92 -5.78 10.42
CA VAL A 175 -4.13 -4.49 9.71
C VAL A 175 -5.60 -4.31 9.35
N LEU A 176 -6.23 -5.33 8.77
CA LEU A 176 -7.67 -5.30 8.46
C LEU A 176 -8.53 -5.14 9.71
N LYS A 177 -8.17 -5.84 10.79
CA LYS A 177 -8.86 -5.80 12.08
C LYS A 177 -8.77 -4.41 12.74
N VAL A 178 -7.61 -3.74 12.64
CA VAL A 178 -7.42 -2.34 13.10
C VAL A 178 -8.43 -1.42 12.42
N ARG A 179 -8.60 -1.54 11.12
CA ARG A 179 -9.60 -0.73 10.40
C ARG A 179 -11.02 -1.09 10.77
N ALA A 180 -11.36 -2.39 10.80
CA ALA A 180 -12.72 -2.87 10.98
C ALA A 180 -13.26 -2.67 12.41
N GLU A 181 -12.43 -2.91 13.42
CA GLU A 181 -12.86 -2.91 14.82
C GLU A 181 -12.54 -1.61 15.56
N LEU A 182 -11.43 -0.94 15.22
CA LEU A 182 -11.02 0.31 15.88
C LEU A 182 -11.41 1.56 15.07
N GLY A 183 -11.79 1.41 13.81
CA GLY A 183 -12.09 2.55 12.92
C GLY A 183 -10.85 3.34 12.50
N THR A 184 -9.67 2.97 12.97
CA THR A 184 -8.39 3.64 12.71
C THR A 184 -8.03 3.50 11.23
N SER A 185 -7.67 4.61 10.56
CA SER A 185 -7.12 4.56 9.21
C SER A 185 -5.66 4.09 9.24
N VAL A 186 -5.23 3.37 8.20
CA VAL A 186 -3.91 2.76 8.16
C VAL A 186 -3.16 3.20 6.89
N ILE A 187 -1.92 3.64 7.01
CA ILE A 187 -0.99 3.77 5.89
C ILE A 187 0.13 2.76 6.10
N MET A 188 0.18 1.78 5.22
CA MET A 188 1.17 0.71 5.25
C MET A 188 2.19 0.92 4.14
N ALA A 189 3.42 1.28 4.51
CA ALA A 189 4.54 1.33 3.58
C ALA A 189 5.15 -0.06 3.43
N THR A 190 5.29 -0.53 2.20
CA THR A 190 5.87 -1.84 1.89
C THR A 190 6.45 -1.86 0.48
N HIS A 191 7.38 -2.77 0.23
CA HIS A 191 7.86 -3.09 -1.12
C HIS A 191 7.17 -4.33 -1.70
N LEU A 192 6.27 -4.97 -0.94
CA LEU A 192 5.58 -6.20 -1.30
C LEU A 192 4.17 -5.90 -1.78
N LEU A 193 3.96 -6.05 -3.08
CA LEU A 193 2.68 -5.79 -3.71
C LEU A 193 1.54 -6.65 -3.16
N GLU A 194 1.83 -7.94 -2.89
CA GLU A 194 0.83 -8.89 -2.35
C GLU A 194 0.25 -8.44 -1.01
N ASP A 195 1.01 -7.68 -0.19
CA ASP A 195 0.50 -7.13 1.07
C ASP A 195 -0.54 -6.05 0.80
N VAL A 196 -0.25 -5.19 -0.18
CA VAL A 196 -1.18 -4.13 -0.62
C VAL A 196 -2.44 -4.73 -1.23
N GLU A 197 -2.30 -5.70 -2.13
CA GLU A 197 -3.43 -6.40 -2.78
C GLU A 197 -4.39 -7.02 -1.77
N ARG A 198 -3.84 -7.51 -0.66
CA ARG A 198 -4.60 -8.21 0.37
C ARG A 198 -5.46 -7.28 1.23
N CYS A 199 -4.96 -6.10 1.58
CA CYS A 199 -5.59 -5.29 2.62
C CYS A 199 -5.86 -3.82 2.24
N ALA A 200 -5.30 -3.29 1.14
CA ALA A 200 -5.46 -1.88 0.84
C ALA A 200 -6.76 -1.55 0.09
N ASP A 201 -7.36 -0.43 0.46
CA ASP A 201 -8.47 0.22 -0.26
C ASP A 201 -7.93 1.16 -1.34
N GLN A 202 -6.76 1.75 -1.09
CA GLN A 202 -6.08 2.71 -1.95
C GLN A 202 -4.60 2.34 -2.10
N LEU A 203 -4.04 2.61 -3.27
CA LEU A 203 -2.64 2.38 -3.59
C LEU A 203 -1.96 3.71 -3.94
N VAL A 204 -0.75 3.90 -3.45
CA VAL A 204 0.19 4.94 -3.87
C VAL A 204 1.49 4.27 -4.27
N ILE A 205 1.95 4.53 -5.49
CA ILE A 205 3.23 4.03 -6.00
C ILE A 205 4.25 5.14 -5.96
N LEU A 206 5.33 4.92 -5.24
CA LEU A 206 6.44 5.85 -5.06
C LEU A 206 7.72 5.27 -5.65
N ASP A 207 8.38 6.03 -6.53
CA ASP A 207 9.70 5.68 -7.06
C ASP A 207 10.58 6.92 -7.18
N LYS A 208 11.84 6.81 -6.75
CA LYS A 208 12.85 7.88 -6.82
C LYS A 208 12.37 9.24 -6.32
N GLY A 209 11.56 9.23 -5.27
CA GLY A 209 11.00 10.44 -4.66
C GLY A 209 9.79 11.04 -5.39
N GLU A 210 9.25 10.39 -6.39
CA GLU A 210 8.08 10.86 -7.15
C GLU A 210 6.91 9.89 -6.99
N ILE A 211 5.69 10.44 -6.87
CA ILE A 211 4.46 9.64 -6.93
C ILE A 211 4.20 9.30 -8.40
N LYS A 212 4.33 8.03 -8.75
CA LYS A 212 4.14 7.53 -10.11
C LYS A 212 2.67 7.22 -10.43
N ALA A 213 1.94 6.77 -9.44
CA ALA A 213 0.51 6.51 -9.55
C ALA A 213 -0.15 6.56 -8.17
N SER A 214 -1.43 6.90 -8.13
CA SER A 214 -2.27 6.76 -6.95
C SER A 214 -3.71 6.51 -7.37
N GLY A 215 -4.45 5.75 -6.57
CA GLY A 215 -5.86 5.49 -6.86
C GLY A 215 -6.48 4.45 -5.94
N ARG A 216 -7.78 4.26 -6.11
CA ARG A 216 -8.54 3.21 -5.40
C ARG A 216 -8.24 1.84 -5.99
N MET A 217 -8.04 0.85 -5.13
CA MET A 217 -7.78 -0.54 -5.54
C MET A 217 -8.91 -1.10 -6.40
N ASP A 218 -10.17 -0.76 -6.11
CA ASP A 218 -11.31 -1.22 -6.92
C ASP A 218 -11.28 -0.68 -8.35
N ALA A 219 -10.81 0.57 -8.54
CA ALA A 219 -10.66 1.14 -9.88
C ALA A 219 -9.56 0.42 -10.66
N LEU A 220 -8.42 0.17 -10.00
CA LEU A 220 -7.29 -0.57 -10.58
C LEU A 220 -7.69 -2.00 -10.95
N ARG A 221 -8.39 -2.71 -10.05
CA ARG A 221 -8.92 -4.06 -10.32
C ARG A 221 -9.90 -4.08 -11.49
N ARG A 222 -10.77 -3.08 -11.62
CA ARG A 222 -11.68 -2.97 -12.77
C ARG A 222 -10.95 -2.72 -14.08
N MET A 223 -9.89 -1.93 -14.08
CA MET A 223 -9.05 -1.75 -15.26
C MET A 223 -8.40 -3.08 -15.68
N LEU A 224 -7.85 -3.82 -14.72
CA LEU A 224 -7.25 -5.13 -14.96
C LEU A 224 -8.28 -6.18 -15.42
N ALA A 225 -9.51 -6.13 -14.90
CA ALA A 225 -10.60 -7.02 -15.29
C ALA A 225 -11.08 -6.83 -16.76
N ARG A 226 -10.63 -5.77 -17.43
CA ARG A 226 -10.91 -5.52 -18.87
C ARG A 226 -9.87 -6.13 -19.80
N ARG A 227 -8.80 -6.69 -19.29
CA ARG A 227 -7.69 -7.17 -20.09
C ARG A 227 -7.83 -8.65 -20.37
N PHE A 228 -7.79 -9.00 -21.63
CA PHE A 228 -7.96 -10.37 -22.11
C PHE A 228 -6.91 -10.72 -23.14
N GLU A 229 -6.42 -11.95 -23.08
CA GLU A 229 -5.68 -12.59 -24.15
C GLU A 229 -6.68 -13.31 -25.07
N LEU A 230 -6.72 -12.87 -26.30
CA LEU A 230 -7.53 -13.44 -27.37
C LEU A 230 -6.63 -14.31 -28.26
N ARG A 231 -6.96 -15.60 -28.38
CA ARG A 231 -6.28 -16.50 -29.32
C ARG A 231 -7.21 -16.84 -30.44
N PHE A 232 -6.82 -16.50 -31.65
CA PHE A 232 -7.53 -16.89 -32.88
C PHE A 232 -6.90 -18.13 -33.52
N LEU A 233 -7.70 -18.91 -34.26
CA LEU A 233 -7.24 -20.11 -34.96
C LEU A 233 -6.18 -19.73 -36.01
N ASP A 234 -6.45 -18.69 -36.78
CA ASP A 234 -5.56 -18.11 -37.78
C ASP A 234 -5.23 -16.66 -37.39
N PRO A 235 -4.07 -16.11 -37.77
CA PRO A 235 -3.78 -14.71 -37.63
C PRO A 235 -4.86 -13.85 -38.30
N LEU A 236 -5.24 -12.74 -37.63
CA LEU A 236 -6.22 -11.81 -38.19
C LEU A 236 -5.63 -11.11 -39.41
N SER A 237 -6.46 -10.80 -40.42
CA SER A 237 -6.09 -9.93 -41.52
C SER A 237 -5.96 -8.48 -41.04
N GLU A 238 -5.27 -7.61 -41.76
CA GLU A 238 -5.13 -6.19 -41.45
C GLU A 238 -6.48 -5.48 -41.22
N ALA A 239 -7.50 -5.82 -41.98
CA ALA A 239 -8.85 -5.30 -41.83
C ALA A 239 -9.49 -5.74 -40.52
N GLN A 240 -9.28 -7.01 -40.13
CA GLN A 240 -9.79 -7.55 -38.85
C GLN A 240 -9.01 -6.98 -37.66
N GLU A 241 -7.70 -6.80 -37.77
CA GLU A 241 -6.91 -6.12 -36.72
C GLU A 241 -7.35 -4.67 -36.53
N GLY A 242 -7.60 -3.95 -37.62
CA GLY A 242 -8.16 -2.61 -37.56
C GLY A 242 -9.53 -2.57 -36.87
N ALA A 243 -10.42 -3.53 -37.17
CA ALA A 243 -11.72 -3.64 -36.53
C ALA A 243 -11.66 -4.12 -35.07
N LEU A 244 -10.60 -4.83 -34.65
CA LEU A 244 -10.40 -5.26 -33.27
C LEU A 244 -10.30 -4.05 -32.31
N SER A 245 -9.82 -2.91 -32.82
CA SER A 245 -9.77 -1.64 -32.09
C SER A 245 -11.14 -1.10 -31.66
N GLU A 246 -12.23 -1.56 -32.28
CA GLU A 246 -13.60 -1.25 -31.87
C GLU A 246 -13.95 -1.88 -30.52
N LEU A 247 -13.40 -3.06 -30.22
CA LEU A 247 -13.59 -3.75 -28.94
C LEU A 247 -12.79 -3.11 -27.81
N GLY A 248 -11.59 -2.64 -28.13
CA GLY A 248 -10.66 -2.13 -27.12
C GLY A 248 -9.32 -1.72 -27.71
N GLU A 249 -8.37 -1.43 -26.84
CA GLU A 249 -7.00 -1.12 -27.19
C GLU A 249 -6.21 -2.44 -27.32
N VAL A 250 -5.60 -2.67 -28.47
CA VAL A 250 -4.69 -3.79 -28.70
C VAL A 250 -3.33 -3.41 -28.13
N LEU A 251 -2.94 -4.06 -27.05
CA LEU A 251 -1.70 -3.77 -26.35
C LEU A 251 -0.50 -4.51 -26.94
N GLU A 252 -0.74 -5.74 -27.41
CA GLU A 252 0.25 -6.60 -28.03
C GLU A 252 -0.41 -7.55 -29.03
N ALA A 253 0.26 -7.82 -30.14
CA ALA A 253 -0.18 -8.78 -31.16
C ALA A 253 1.00 -9.68 -31.58
N ARG A 254 0.80 -11.02 -31.51
CA ARG A 254 1.82 -12.02 -31.92
C ARG A 254 1.13 -13.25 -32.48
N ASN A 255 1.32 -13.54 -33.76
CA ASN A 255 0.94 -14.82 -34.40
C ASN A 255 -0.44 -15.38 -33.96
N GLY A 256 -1.51 -14.61 -34.14
CA GLY A 256 -2.86 -15.00 -33.76
C GLY A 256 -3.20 -14.90 -32.28
N LEU A 257 -2.29 -14.34 -31.46
CA LEU A 257 -2.47 -14.02 -30.06
C LEU A 257 -2.52 -12.51 -29.89
N TYR A 258 -3.58 -12.00 -29.29
CA TYR A 258 -3.82 -10.56 -29.10
C TYR A 258 -4.12 -10.28 -27.64
N ASP A 259 -3.33 -9.38 -27.04
CA ASP A 259 -3.59 -8.85 -25.71
C ASP A 259 -4.40 -7.56 -25.87
N VAL A 260 -5.64 -7.57 -25.39
CA VAL A 260 -6.61 -6.49 -25.62
C VAL A 260 -7.18 -5.98 -24.32
N GLU A 261 -7.16 -4.66 -24.12
CA GLU A 261 -7.90 -4.00 -23.06
C GLU A 261 -9.28 -3.58 -23.61
N LEU A 262 -10.33 -4.30 -23.23
CA LEU A 262 -11.69 -4.05 -23.68
C LEU A 262 -12.23 -2.71 -23.14
N LYS A 263 -13.01 -1.99 -23.93
CA LYS A 263 -13.73 -0.76 -23.49
C LYS A 263 -14.68 -1.05 -22.34
N GLU A 264 -15.28 -2.24 -22.34
CA GLU A 264 -16.17 -2.71 -21.28
C GLU A 264 -15.71 -4.09 -20.80
N ALA A 265 -15.85 -4.37 -19.50
CA ALA A 265 -15.49 -5.65 -18.89
C ALA A 265 -16.57 -6.72 -19.21
N ASP A 266 -16.83 -6.97 -20.49
CA ASP A 266 -17.79 -7.96 -20.97
C ASP A 266 -17.06 -9.06 -21.75
N PRO A 267 -16.89 -10.27 -21.19
CA PRO A 267 -16.22 -11.38 -21.84
C PRO A 267 -17.00 -11.97 -23.03
N VAL A 268 -18.26 -11.61 -23.23
CA VAL A 268 -19.08 -12.11 -24.34
C VAL A 268 -18.83 -11.32 -25.62
N ARG A 269 -18.49 -10.04 -25.52
CA ARG A 269 -18.26 -9.15 -26.68
C ARG A 269 -17.19 -9.66 -27.66
N PRO A 270 -16.02 -10.17 -27.22
CA PRO A 270 -15.03 -10.74 -28.13
C PRO A 270 -15.54 -11.90 -29.00
N PHE A 271 -16.40 -12.75 -28.44
CA PHE A 271 -17.00 -13.85 -29.23
C PHE A 271 -18.01 -13.33 -30.27
N ALA A 272 -18.84 -12.36 -29.89
CA ALA A 272 -19.78 -11.72 -30.80
C ALA A 272 -19.05 -10.99 -31.93
N TRP A 273 -18.01 -10.26 -31.62
CA TRP A 273 -17.15 -9.61 -32.60
C TRP A 273 -16.46 -10.58 -33.53
N ALA A 274 -15.83 -11.65 -32.99
CA ALA A 274 -15.14 -12.66 -33.79
C ALA A 274 -16.09 -13.28 -34.81
N ARG A 275 -17.31 -13.61 -34.38
CA ARG A 275 -18.35 -14.13 -35.28
C ARG A 275 -18.72 -13.15 -36.40
N ALA A 276 -18.87 -11.86 -36.07
CA ALA A 276 -19.20 -10.82 -37.04
C ALA A 276 -18.05 -10.55 -38.02
N ALA A 277 -16.81 -10.62 -37.56
CA ALA A 277 -15.60 -10.44 -38.35
C ALA A 277 -15.18 -11.69 -39.16
N GLY A 278 -15.92 -12.78 -39.03
CA GLY A 278 -15.55 -14.05 -39.69
C GLY A 278 -14.28 -14.70 -39.16
N ALA A 279 -13.85 -14.35 -37.93
CA ALA A 279 -12.68 -14.88 -37.26
C ALA A 279 -13.09 -16.00 -36.28
N VAL A 280 -12.22 -16.98 -36.06
CA VAL A 280 -12.46 -18.07 -35.10
C VAL A 280 -11.67 -17.80 -33.83
N LEU A 281 -12.34 -17.32 -32.79
CA LEU A 281 -11.76 -17.15 -31.46
C LEU A 281 -11.72 -18.53 -30.76
N VAL A 282 -10.52 -19.04 -30.53
CA VAL A 282 -10.29 -20.38 -29.96
C VAL A 282 -10.25 -20.30 -28.44
N GLN A 283 -9.68 -19.21 -27.89
CA GLN A 283 -9.49 -19.06 -26.47
C GLN A 283 -9.60 -17.57 -26.07
N LEU A 284 -10.32 -17.36 -24.99
CA LEU A 284 -10.40 -16.07 -24.27
C LEU A 284 -9.89 -16.31 -22.84
N THR A 285 -8.74 -15.73 -22.52
CA THR A 285 -8.17 -15.86 -21.19
C THR A 285 -8.17 -14.48 -20.54
N PRO A 286 -8.87 -14.30 -19.39
CA PRO A 286 -8.69 -13.08 -18.63
C PRO A 286 -7.21 -12.96 -18.26
N ARG A 287 -6.59 -11.86 -18.64
CA ARG A 287 -5.28 -11.52 -18.11
C ARG A 287 -5.52 -10.95 -16.72
N HIS A 288 -5.37 -11.78 -15.72
CA HIS A 288 -5.11 -11.30 -14.37
C HIS A 288 -3.68 -10.77 -14.38
N ASP A 289 -3.48 -9.64 -15.06
CA ASP A 289 -2.24 -8.91 -14.88
C ASP A 289 -2.12 -8.70 -13.37
N ARG A 290 -1.11 -9.30 -12.80
CA ARG A 290 -0.74 -8.97 -11.42
C ARG A 290 -0.56 -7.47 -11.38
N LEU A 291 -0.97 -6.82 -10.31
CA LEU A 291 -0.66 -5.41 -10.07
C LEU A 291 0.84 -5.11 -10.34
N ASP A 292 1.70 -6.14 -10.35
CA ASP A 292 3.11 -6.08 -10.80
C ASP A 292 3.27 -5.41 -12.17
N GLU A 293 2.42 -5.69 -13.14
CA GLU A 293 2.53 -5.09 -14.47
C GLU A 293 2.06 -3.64 -14.49
N VAL A 294 1.03 -3.30 -13.71
CA VAL A 294 0.63 -1.90 -13.52
C VAL A 294 1.76 -1.15 -12.82
N LEU A 295 2.39 -1.78 -11.83
CA LEU A 295 3.55 -1.25 -11.15
C LEU A 295 4.71 -1.02 -12.15
N ILE A 296 5.03 -2.02 -12.96
CA ILE A 296 6.10 -1.95 -13.97
C ILE A 296 5.80 -0.83 -14.97
N ARG A 297 4.58 -0.68 -15.45
CA ARG A 297 4.18 0.42 -16.33
C ARG A 297 4.27 1.79 -15.66
N ALA A 298 3.81 1.90 -14.42
CA ALA A 298 3.89 3.13 -13.64
C ALA A 298 5.34 3.54 -13.37
N LEU A 299 6.23 2.57 -13.11
CA LEU A 299 7.63 2.81 -12.81
C LEU A 299 8.49 3.10 -14.06
N HIS A 300 8.20 2.45 -15.21
CA HIS A 300 9.09 2.50 -16.38
C HIS A 300 8.50 3.26 -17.58
N GLY A 301 7.23 3.67 -17.52
CA GLY A 301 6.54 4.30 -18.65
C GLY A 301 6.31 3.34 -19.85
N PRO A 302 5.71 3.77 -20.95
CA PRO A 302 5.39 2.91 -22.10
C PRO A 302 6.63 2.38 -22.89
N ALA A 303 7.86 2.82 -22.58
CA ALA A 303 9.07 2.52 -23.35
C ALA A 303 9.89 1.29 -22.91
N ALA A 304 9.57 0.63 -21.79
CA ALA A 304 10.45 -0.42 -21.23
C ALA A 304 10.25 -1.84 -21.79
N ARG A 305 9.51 -2.02 -22.90
CA ARG A 305 9.20 -3.35 -23.47
C ARG A 305 10.29 -3.97 -24.35
N ALA A 306 11.46 -3.32 -24.56
CA ALA A 306 12.41 -3.74 -25.59
C ALA A 306 13.64 -4.53 -25.12
N THR A 307 13.84 -4.80 -23.81
CA THR A 307 15.13 -5.32 -23.33
C THR A 307 15.11 -6.56 -22.43
N GLN A 308 14.03 -7.34 -22.41
CA GLN A 308 14.07 -8.65 -21.74
C GLN A 308 13.66 -9.77 -22.70
N GLY A 309 14.43 -9.92 -23.75
CA GLY A 309 14.34 -11.02 -24.73
C GLY A 309 15.73 -11.30 -25.30
N ASN A 310 16.61 -11.89 -24.50
CA ASN A 310 17.72 -12.72 -24.95
C ASN A 310 18.05 -13.73 -23.87
#